data_278ed4f53637acec9e0db961bc9ce0cc
#
_entry.id   278ed4f53637acec9e0db961bc9ce0cc
#
_cell.length_a   1.000
_cell.length_b   1.000
_cell.length_c   1.000
_cell.angle_alpha   90.00
_cell.angle_beta   90.00
_cell.angle_gamma   90.00
#
_symmetry.space_group_name_H-M   'P 1'
#
loop_
_entity.id
_entity.type
_entity.pdbx_description
1 polymer ?
#
loop_
_entity_poly.entity_id
_entity_poly.type
_entity_poly.pdbx_seq_one_letter_code
_entity_poly.pdbx_strand_id
1 'polypeptide(L)'
;MAGIAQVTQGGPKTFTPADNEVILGGKLVEARAGGRIGIAAAGSTKVLGVALTDALAPEDFPGANGTDALGRPVISAAPVPTSVAVAYGGAEVKVTYSANAAFGDKLVATAAGTVAPAGATPDARTIVGVCTEPAGVVVATKDVGLMRTA
;
A
#
# COMPACT_ATOMS: atom_id res chain seq x y z
N MET A 1 -35.90 -2.73 -17.50
CA MET A 1 -34.60 -3.31 -17.06
C MET A 1 -33.74 -2.17 -16.51
N ALA A 2 -33.32 -2.27 -15.26
CA ALA A 2 -32.40 -1.28 -14.71
C ALA A 2 -31.04 -1.44 -15.36
N GLY A 3 -30.46 -0.36 -15.89
CA GLY A 3 -29.11 -0.37 -16.41
C GLY A 3 -28.11 -0.64 -15.30
N ILE A 4 -27.08 -1.44 -15.58
CA ILE A 4 -25.95 -1.66 -14.67
C ILE A 4 -24.89 -0.63 -14.96
N ALA A 5 -24.47 0.14 -13.95
CA ALA A 5 -23.32 1.03 -14.10
C ALA A 5 -22.07 0.19 -14.41
N GLN A 6 -21.41 0.46 -15.53
CA GLN A 6 -20.23 -0.29 -15.96
C GLN A 6 -18.96 0.21 -15.30
N VAL A 7 -18.92 1.47 -14.92
CA VAL A 7 -17.79 2.09 -14.20
C VAL A 7 -18.30 2.68 -12.91
N THR A 8 -17.89 2.12 -11.79
CA THR A 8 -18.28 2.62 -10.47
C THR A 8 -17.26 3.59 -9.90
N GLN A 9 -16.00 3.44 -10.23
CA GLN A 9 -14.92 4.31 -9.78
C GLN A 9 -13.71 4.21 -10.71
N GLY A 10 -13.15 5.36 -11.06
CA GLY A 10 -11.82 5.48 -11.65
C GLY A 10 -10.90 6.23 -10.70
N GLY A 11 -9.66 5.76 -10.52
CA GLY A 11 -8.70 6.35 -9.61
C GLY A 11 -8.65 5.68 -8.24
N PRO A 12 -7.98 6.31 -7.25
CA PRO A 12 -7.78 5.73 -5.93
C PRO A 12 -9.07 5.41 -5.20
N LYS A 13 -9.06 4.32 -4.45
CA LYS A 13 -10.17 3.90 -3.59
C LYS A 13 -9.74 3.89 -2.13
N THR A 14 -10.62 4.36 -1.25
CA THR A 14 -10.38 4.40 0.20
C THR A 14 -10.71 3.05 0.84
N PHE A 15 -9.78 2.57 1.67
CA PHE A 15 -9.93 1.37 2.46
C PHE A 15 -9.57 1.63 3.92
N THR A 16 -10.03 0.74 4.81
CA THR A 16 -9.70 0.75 6.23
C THR A 16 -8.66 -0.34 6.52
N PRO A 17 -7.56 -0.03 7.22
CA PRO A 17 -6.61 -1.04 7.67
C PRO A 17 -7.25 -2.12 8.53
N ALA A 18 -6.76 -3.35 8.42
CA ALA A 18 -7.15 -4.44 9.30
C ALA A 18 -6.59 -4.23 10.70
N ASP A 19 -7.16 -4.92 11.68
CA ASP A 19 -6.72 -4.90 13.07
C ASP A 19 -5.22 -5.23 13.18
N ASN A 20 -4.51 -4.49 14.03
CA ASN A 20 -3.05 -4.56 14.20
C ASN A 20 -2.20 -4.26 12.95
N GLU A 21 -2.78 -3.65 11.92
CA GLU A 21 -2.05 -3.26 10.73
C GLU A 21 -1.70 -1.76 10.75
N VAL A 22 -0.44 -1.47 10.48
CA VAL A 22 0.08 -0.11 10.24
C VAL A 22 0.41 0.00 8.76
N ILE A 23 -0.32 0.85 8.06
CA ILE A 23 -0.07 1.12 6.65
C ILE A 23 0.83 2.33 6.52
N LEU A 24 1.87 2.20 5.71
CA LEU A 24 2.75 3.31 5.35
C LEU A 24 2.56 3.68 3.88
N GLY A 25 2.53 4.95 3.58
CA GLY A 25 2.45 5.45 2.22
C GLY A 25 3.64 4.98 1.36
N GLY A 26 3.37 4.67 0.09
CA GLY A 26 4.37 4.10 -0.82
C GLY A 26 4.62 2.60 -0.64
N LYS A 27 3.80 1.91 0.14
CA LYS A 27 3.88 0.46 0.32
C LYS A 27 2.72 -0.24 -0.40
N LEU A 28 2.99 -1.46 -0.88
CA LEU A 28 1.94 -2.33 -1.41
C LEU A 28 1.02 -2.80 -0.29
N VAL A 29 -0.26 -2.83 -0.59
CA VAL A 29 -1.29 -3.35 0.30
C VAL A 29 -2.05 -4.51 -0.34
N GLU A 30 -2.49 -5.44 0.48
CA GLU A 30 -3.26 -6.60 0.05
C GLU A 30 -4.58 -6.72 0.79
N ALA A 31 -5.49 -7.48 0.20
CA ALA A 31 -6.80 -7.73 0.79
C ALA A 31 -6.71 -8.58 2.06
N ARG A 32 -7.43 -8.15 3.08
CA ARG A 32 -7.67 -8.87 4.34
C ARG A 32 -9.15 -9.18 4.49
N ALA A 33 -9.48 -9.99 5.50
CA ALA A 33 -10.86 -10.30 5.82
C ALA A 33 -11.69 -9.04 6.14
N GLY A 34 -13.00 -9.12 5.93
CA GLY A 34 -13.92 -8.02 6.22
C GLY A 34 -13.80 -6.79 5.29
N GLY A 35 -13.22 -6.94 4.10
CA GLY A 35 -13.05 -5.83 3.16
C GLY A 35 -11.98 -4.83 3.58
N ARG A 36 -11.12 -5.21 4.48
CA ARG A 36 -9.99 -4.41 4.99
C ARG A 36 -8.71 -4.70 4.23
N ILE A 37 -7.68 -3.93 4.51
CA ILE A 37 -6.36 -4.07 3.88
C ILE A 37 -5.26 -4.20 4.92
N GLY A 38 -4.15 -4.82 4.51
CA GLY A 38 -2.92 -4.89 5.28
C GLY A 38 -1.70 -4.73 4.36
N ILE A 39 -0.52 -4.60 4.94
CA ILE A 39 0.73 -4.57 4.18
C ILE A 39 0.88 -5.88 3.42
N ALA A 40 1.23 -5.80 2.14
CA ALA A 40 1.40 -6.97 1.29
C ALA A 40 2.58 -7.86 1.74
N ALA A 41 2.33 -9.16 1.78
CA ALA A 41 3.37 -10.15 2.03
C ALA A 41 4.19 -10.43 0.76
N ALA A 42 5.37 -11.00 0.92
CA ALA A 42 6.20 -11.43 -0.21
C ALA A 42 5.45 -12.46 -1.07
N GLY A 43 5.45 -12.26 -2.38
CA GLY A 43 4.78 -13.15 -3.33
C GLY A 43 3.25 -13.17 -3.24
N SER A 44 2.64 -12.20 -2.58
CA SER A 44 1.18 -12.12 -2.46
C SER A 44 0.49 -12.08 -3.83
N THR A 45 -0.57 -12.86 -3.97
CA THR A 45 -1.47 -12.85 -5.14
C THR A 45 -2.74 -12.02 -4.89
N LYS A 46 -2.85 -11.36 -3.73
CA LYS A 46 -4.01 -10.56 -3.32
C LYS A 46 -3.71 -9.07 -3.22
N VAL A 47 -2.62 -8.63 -3.85
CA VAL A 47 -2.23 -7.22 -3.84
C VAL A 47 -3.31 -6.40 -4.53
N LEU A 48 -3.75 -5.33 -3.88
CA LEU A 48 -4.76 -4.40 -4.40
C LEU A 48 -4.11 -3.20 -5.09
N GLY A 49 -3.01 -2.71 -4.57
CA GLY A 49 -2.33 -1.53 -5.10
C GLY A 49 -1.36 -0.93 -4.10
N VAL A 50 -1.09 0.36 -4.23
CA VAL A 50 -0.14 1.12 -3.41
C VAL A 50 -0.89 2.10 -2.52
N ALA A 51 -0.58 2.09 -1.22
CA ALA A 51 -1.08 3.08 -0.27
C ALA A 51 -0.47 4.46 -0.57
N LEU A 52 -1.30 5.48 -0.62
CA LEU A 52 -0.86 6.86 -0.89
C LEU A 52 -0.49 7.62 0.40
N THR A 53 -1.04 7.21 1.53
CA THR A 53 -0.85 7.85 2.83
C THR A 53 -0.68 6.81 3.92
N ASP A 54 -0.23 7.26 5.09
CA ASP A 54 -0.16 6.42 6.28
C ASP A 54 -1.54 6.27 6.92
N ALA A 55 -1.79 5.13 7.55
CA ALA A 55 -2.99 4.90 8.35
C ALA A 55 -2.79 3.80 9.40
N LEU A 56 -3.56 3.88 10.47
CA LEU A 56 -3.67 2.85 11.51
C LEU A 56 -5.05 2.18 11.44
N ALA A 57 -5.13 0.96 11.95
CA ALA A 57 -6.43 0.35 12.18
C ALA A 57 -7.23 1.20 13.20
N PRO A 58 -8.54 1.37 12.99
CA PRO A 58 -9.38 2.14 13.93
C PRO A 58 -9.34 1.59 15.36
N GLU A 59 -9.18 0.28 15.50
CA GLU A 59 -9.08 -0.42 16.77
C GLU A 59 -7.79 -0.11 17.52
N ASP A 60 -6.72 0.21 16.79
CA ASP A 60 -5.40 0.53 17.34
C ASP A 60 -5.24 2.03 17.63
N PHE A 61 -6.26 2.82 17.33
CA PHE A 61 -6.23 4.23 17.64
C PHE A 61 -6.05 4.40 19.14
N PRO A 62 -5.01 5.11 19.60
CA PRO A 62 -4.84 5.38 21.04
C PRO A 62 -6.06 6.18 21.52
N GLY A 63 -6.98 5.47 22.16
CA GLY A 63 -8.19 6.07 22.71
C GLY A 63 -7.86 7.22 23.64
N ALA A 64 -8.81 8.14 23.80
CA ALA A 64 -8.73 9.30 24.71
C ALA A 64 -8.60 8.94 26.20
N ASN A 65 -8.24 7.71 26.53
CA ASN A 65 -8.24 7.16 27.88
C ASN A 65 -6.84 7.09 28.52
N GLY A 66 -5.84 7.74 27.92
CA GLY A 66 -4.56 7.94 28.59
C GLY A 66 -4.71 8.94 29.72
N THR A 67 -4.08 8.70 30.87
CA THR A 67 -3.94 9.67 31.95
C THR A 67 -2.50 10.14 32.05
N ASP A 68 -2.30 11.40 32.38
CA ASP A 68 -0.98 11.93 32.72
C ASP A 68 -0.51 11.43 34.10
N ALA A 69 0.71 11.80 34.50
CA ALA A 69 1.26 11.42 35.79
C ALA A 69 0.45 11.93 37.01
N LEU A 70 -0.49 12.85 36.79
CA LEU A 70 -1.40 13.37 37.80
C LEU A 70 -2.80 12.76 37.73
N GLY A 71 -2.99 11.74 36.90
CA GLY A 71 -4.27 11.05 36.72
C GLY A 71 -5.30 11.84 35.91
N ARG A 72 -4.90 12.90 35.18
CA ARG A 72 -5.81 13.69 34.35
C ARG A 72 -5.96 13.04 32.96
N PRO A 73 -7.16 13.04 32.37
CA PRO A 73 -7.33 12.51 31.04
C PRO A 73 -6.52 13.33 30.02
N VAL A 74 -5.73 12.66 29.20
CA VAL A 74 -4.98 13.25 28.09
C VAL A 74 -5.73 13.01 26.80
N ILE A 75 -6.07 14.07 26.09
CA ILE A 75 -6.64 13.99 24.74
C ILE A 75 -5.48 14.01 23.77
N SER A 76 -5.32 12.94 22.98
CA SER A 76 -4.40 12.95 21.86
C SER A 76 -4.92 13.95 20.81
N ALA A 77 -4.21 15.05 20.63
CA ALA A 77 -4.59 16.09 19.67
C ALA A 77 -4.07 15.81 18.24
N ALA A 78 -3.25 14.78 18.04
CA ALA A 78 -2.75 14.42 16.72
C ALA A 78 -3.77 13.54 15.99
N PRO A 79 -4.38 14.01 14.89
CA PRO A 79 -5.26 13.18 14.10
C PRO A 79 -4.43 12.08 13.41
N VAL A 80 -4.68 10.83 13.77
CA VAL A 80 -4.11 9.67 13.08
C VAL A 80 -5.12 9.19 12.06
N PRO A 81 -4.77 9.11 10.77
CA PRO A 81 -5.67 8.58 9.77
C PRO A 81 -6.05 7.12 10.06
N THR A 82 -7.32 6.80 9.96
CA THR A 82 -7.86 5.43 10.08
C THR A 82 -8.37 4.87 8.76
N SER A 83 -8.13 5.60 7.68
CA SER A 83 -8.44 5.17 6.32
C SER A 83 -7.33 5.64 5.38
N VAL A 84 -7.13 4.91 4.30
CA VAL A 84 -6.07 5.16 3.33
C VAL A 84 -6.59 5.05 1.91
N ALA A 85 -6.17 5.97 1.06
CA ALA A 85 -6.40 5.87 -0.37
C ALA A 85 -5.36 4.94 -1.01
N VAL A 86 -5.83 3.97 -1.78
CA VAL A 86 -5.00 3.00 -2.49
C VAL A 86 -5.11 3.23 -3.99
N ALA A 87 -3.99 3.45 -4.64
CA ALA A 87 -3.91 3.59 -6.10
C ALA A 87 -3.75 2.21 -6.76
N TYR A 88 -4.52 1.95 -7.81
CA TYR A 88 -4.55 0.68 -8.53
C TYR A 88 -4.93 0.88 -10.01
N GLY A 89 -4.96 -0.22 -10.78
CA GLY A 89 -5.56 -0.21 -12.12
C GLY A 89 -4.80 0.65 -13.13
N GLY A 90 -3.51 0.49 -13.26
CA GLY A 90 -2.69 1.21 -14.24
C GLY A 90 -2.26 2.60 -13.80
N ALA A 91 -2.51 3.00 -12.55
CA ALA A 91 -2.02 4.25 -12.01
C ALA A 91 -0.48 4.23 -11.87
N GLU A 92 0.17 5.33 -12.23
CA GLU A 92 1.59 5.52 -11.95
C GLU A 92 1.75 6.17 -10.58
N VAL A 93 2.51 5.53 -9.71
CA VAL A 93 2.70 5.95 -8.32
C VAL A 93 4.13 5.71 -7.86
N LYS A 94 4.54 6.41 -6.82
CA LYS A 94 5.79 6.14 -6.12
C LYS A 94 5.61 4.95 -5.18
N VAL A 95 6.57 4.02 -5.22
CA VAL A 95 6.59 2.83 -4.37
C VAL A 95 8.01 2.59 -3.86
N THR A 96 8.11 1.91 -2.71
CA THR A 96 9.40 1.56 -2.13
C THR A 96 9.91 0.25 -2.72
N TYR A 97 11.13 0.28 -3.22
CA TYR A 97 11.85 -0.87 -3.78
C TYR A 97 12.73 -1.54 -2.73
N SER A 98 12.85 -2.85 -2.79
CA SER A 98 13.77 -3.63 -1.97
C SER A 98 15.01 -4.11 -2.75
N ALA A 99 14.99 -3.99 -4.07
CA ALA A 99 16.11 -4.33 -4.95
C ALA A 99 16.16 -3.37 -6.15
N ASN A 100 17.34 -3.27 -6.77
CA ASN A 100 17.53 -2.45 -7.96
C ASN A 100 16.60 -2.93 -9.09
N ALA A 101 16.03 -2.00 -9.83
CA ALA A 101 15.15 -2.27 -10.94
C ALA A 101 15.53 -1.40 -12.15
N ALA A 102 15.45 -1.96 -13.34
CA ALA A 102 15.61 -1.23 -14.59
C ALA A 102 14.24 -0.74 -15.09
N PHE A 103 14.26 0.29 -15.93
CA PHE A 103 13.07 0.75 -16.63
C PHE A 103 12.42 -0.39 -17.41
N GLY A 104 11.13 -0.62 -17.20
CA GLY A 104 10.36 -1.68 -17.86
C GLY A 104 10.35 -3.03 -17.15
N ASP A 105 11.10 -3.21 -16.07
CA ASP A 105 11.08 -4.45 -15.30
C ASP A 105 9.69 -4.71 -14.71
N LYS A 106 9.22 -5.95 -14.82
CA LYS A 106 8.04 -6.43 -14.10
C LYS A 106 8.37 -6.56 -12.62
N LEU A 107 7.45 -6.17 -11.78
CA LEU A 107 7.65 -6.10 -10.33
C LEU A 107 6.74 -7.07 -9.60
N VAL A 108 7.26 -7.63 -8.51
CA VAL A 108 6.54 -8.49 -7.57
C VAL A 108 6.61 -7.91 -6.16
N ALA A 109 5.64 -8.26 -5.33
CA ALA A 109 5.64 -7.89 -3.92
C ALA A 109 6.74 -8.64 -3.17
N THR A 110 7.46 -7.92 -2.33
CA THR A 110 8.44 -8.46 -1.38
C THR A 110 8.03 -8.13 0.04
N ALA A 111 8.84 -8.52 1.01
CA ALA A 111 8.51 -8.32 2.42
C ALA A 111 8.19 -6.85 2.74
N ALA A 112 7.30 -6.64 3.71
CA ALA A 112 6.90 -5.32 4.20
C ALA A 112 6.32 -4.38 3.11
N GLY A 113 5.63 -4.95 2.11
CA GLY A 113 4.95 -4.17 1.06
C GLY A 113 5.90 -3.43 0.12
N THR A 114 7.14 -3.85 0.01
CA THR A 114 8.09 -3.32 -0.98
C THR A 114 8.00 -4.09 -2.29
N VAL A 115 8.64 -3.60 -3.34
CA VAL A 115 8.69 -4.25 -4.66
C VAL A 115 10.11 -4.60 -5.06
N ALA A 116 10.26 -5.64 -5.87
CA ALA A 116 11.50 -5.99 -6.53
C ALA A 116 11.22 -6.50 -7.94
N PRO A 117 12.23 -6.51 -8.84
CA PRO A 117 12.09 -7.13 -10.14
C PRO A 117 11.69 -8.59 -10.03
N ALA A 118 10.76 -8.99 -10.87
CA ALA A 118 10.36 -10.38 -11.01
C ALA A 118 11.50 -11.21 -11.59
N GLY A 119 11.64 -12.46 -11.14
CA GLY A 119 12.60 -13.39 -11.72
C GLY A 119 12.30 -13.72 -13.18
N ALA A 120 13.11 -14.58 -13.78
CA ALA A 120 13.00 -14.94 -15.22
C ALA A 120 11.65 -15.61 -15.55
N THR A 121 11.04 -16.33 -14.65
CA THR A 121 9.76 -17.05 -14.84
C THR A 121 8.80 -16.75 -13.69
N PRO A 122 8.32 -15.51 -13.57
CA PRO A 122 7.42 -15.15 -12.47
C PRO A 122 6.02 -15.76 -12.69
N ASP A 123 5.34 -16.11 -11.61
CA ASP A 123 3.91 -16.37 -11.66
C ASP A 123 3.18 -15.07 -12.02
N ALA A 124 2.40 -15.11 -13.11
CA ALA A 124 1.67 -13.93 -13.60
C ALA A 124 0.74 -13.33 -12.53
N ARG A 125 0.25 -14.14 -11.58
CA ARG A 125 -0.61 -13.70 -10.48
C ARG A 125 0.12 -12.87 -9.44
N THR A 126 1.44 -12.93 -9.39
CA THR A 126 2.26 -12.17 -8.44
C THR A 126 2.78 -10.86 -8.99
N ILE A 127 2.59 -10.59 -10.29
CA ILE A 127 3.02 -9.34 -10.91
C ILE A 127 2.12 -8.21 -10.41
N VAL A 128 2.72 -7.23 -9.79
CA VAL A 128 2.02 -6.06 -9.19
C VAL A 128 2.13 -4.81 -10.03
N GLY A 129 3.06 -4.76 -10.96
CA GLY A 129 3.24 -3.61 -11.82
C GLY A 129 4.52 -3.68 -12.65
N VAL A 130 4.87 -2.54 -13.23
CA VAL A 130 6.07 -2.36 -14.07
C VAL A 130 6.82 -1.13 -13.60
N CYS A 131 8.15 -1.21 -13.50
CA CYS A 131 9.00 -0.07 -13.20
C CYS A 131 8.92 0.96 -14.34
N THR A 132 8.49 2.18 -14.00
CA THR A 132 8.39 3.30 -14.96
C THR A 132 9.40 4.42 -14.65
N GLU A 133 10.33 4.20 -13.73
CA GLU A 133 11.42 5.14 -13.47
C GLU A 133 12.40 5.13 -14.64
N PRO A 134 12.54 6.25 -15.40
CA PRO A 134 13.34 6.24 -16.65
C PRO A 134 14.81 5.91 -16.44
N ALA A 135 15.39 6.31 -15.31
CA ALA A 135 16.77 6.01 -14.95
C ALA A 135 16.93 4.66 -14.20
N GLY A 136 15.82 3.94 -14.00
CA GLY A 136 15.78 2.80 -13.09
C GLY A 136 15.85 3.23 -11.63
N VAL A 137 15.81 2.25 -10.75
CA VAL A 137 15.91 2.45 -9.29
C VAL A 137 17.16 1.77 -8.78
N VAL A 138 18.00 2.53 -8.07
CA VAL A 138 19.19 2.03 -7.37
C VAL A 138 18.94 2.22 -5.87
N VAL A 139 18.60 1.14 -5.18
CA VAL A 139 18.14 1.17 -3.77
C VAL A 139 19.19 1.78 -2.84
N ALA A 140 20.48 1.57 -3.12
CA ALA A 140 21.57 2.16 -2.33
C ALA A 140 21.58 3.70 -2.36
N THR A 141 21.04 4.32 -3.42
CA THR A 141 20.99 5.78 -3.58
C THR A 141 19.63 6.32 -3.21
N LYS A 142 18.58 5.67 -3.70
CA LYS A 142 17.17 6.04 -3.46
C LYS A 142 16.30 4.82 -3.67
N ASP A 143 15.61 4.42 -2.63
CA ASP A 143 14.75 3.22 -2.62
C ASP A 143 13.30 3.47 -3.07
N VAL A 144 12.95 4.71 -3.39
CA VAL A 144 11.63 5.09 -3.88
C VAL A 144 11.71 5.46 -5.36
N GLY A 145 10.88 4.84 -6.17
CA GLY A 145 10.80 5.09 -7.60
C GLY A 145 9.38 4.92 -8.13
N LEU A 146 9.21 5.21 -9.42
CA LEU A 146 7.92 5.15 -10.10
C LEU A 146 7.58 3.70 -10.49
N MET A 147 6.33 3.34 -10.31
CA MET A 147 5.73 2.09 -10.76
C MET A 147 4.36 2.36 -11.36
N ARG A 148 4.05 1.77 -12.50
CA ARG A 148 2.67 1.65 -12.98
C ARG A 148 2.07 0.37 -12.43
N THR A 149 0.98 0.49 -11.68
CA THR A 149 0.26 -0.66 -11.12
C THR A 149 -0.35 -1.55 -12.22
N ALA A 150 -0.45 -2.81 -11.93
CA ALA A 150 -1.09 -3.78 -12.84
C ALA A 150 -2.60 -3.53 -12.97
#